data_8cb8a20740f3b92f5dd0e8a05a1998be
#
_entry.id   8cb8a20740f3b92f5dd0e8a05a1998be
#
_cell.length_a   1.000
_cell.length_b   1.000
_cell.length_c   1.000
_cell.angle_alpha   90.00
_cell.angle_beta   90.00
_cell.angle_gamma   90.00
#
_symmetry.space_group_name_H-M   'P 1'
#
loop_
_entity.id
_entity.type
_entity.pdbx_description
1 polymer ?
#
loop_
_entity_poly.entity_id
_entity_poly.type
_entity_poly.pdbx_seq_one_letter_code
_entity_poly.pdbx_strand_id
1 'polypeptide(L)'
;KGMIPWDNIEEFLKKNLKYDTMKIRFINAVCILALILASACKSANASQLKDKEMMITEKKNIGSKLALYPMPVTVVGAEVNGKVNWLLVAHVGIIGHDRILVSMNDKHYTNQGIIESKKLSVNLVDQKMLSKADYVGSVSGASVDKSGVFDFHWGKNGSPVIDASQLVMECNVVDIYKSDGFDNFICSIANTYAAPEVLDDNGRLDYTQLKPVLFEFPTYSYIATGEIIGKCLQLDKEPSMCVKEPMTADGIVRLSKIEVYPQYLDEYMKYATEVGEISLRTEPGVLTMYAVGEKENPCKITILETYASHEAYEKHIASEHFQKYKQGTLHMVKSLVLSDQTPLNPANRIKNFIQ
;
A
#
# COMPACT_ATOMS: atom_id res chain seq x y z
N LYS A 1 22.74 -59.24 19.89
CA LYS A 1 23.80 -58.70 20.73
C LYS A 1 23.20 -57.53 21.45
N GLY A 2 22.95 -57.70 22.80
CA GLY A 2 22.10 -56.83 23.61
C GLY A 2 22.70 -55.47 23.89
N MET A 3 21.86 -54.48 23.87
CA MET A 3 22.13 -53.13 24.44
C MET A 3 22.34 -53.22 25.94
N ILE A 4 23.41 -52.65 26.47
CA ILE A 4 23.70 -52.54 27.90
C ILE A 4 22.78 -51.43 28.45
N PRO A 5 21.99 -51.68 29.52
CA PRO A 5 21.19 -50.66 30.16
C PRO A 5 22.07 -49.54 30.72
N TRP A 6 21.59 -48.30 30.65
CA TRP A 6 22.31 -47.09 31.04
C TRP A 6 22.82 -47.12 32.48
N ASP A 7 22.12 -47.78 33.38
CA ASP A 7 22.44 -47.88 34.83
C ASP A 7 23.70 -48.71 35.12
N ASN A 8 24.23 -49.47 34.15
CA ASN A 8 25.42 -50.30 34.31
C ASN A 8 26.67 -49.75 33.61
N ILE A 9 26.61 -48.59 33.00
CA ILE A 9 27.74 -48.00 32.25
C ILE A 9 28.87 -47.58 33.19
N GLU A 10 28.53 -47.05 34.37
CA GLU A 10 29.53 -46.64 35.35
C GLU A 10 30.33 -47.83 35.93
N GLU A 11 29.66 -48.97 36.16
CA GLU A 11 30.28 -50.20 36.65
C GLU A 11 31.09 -50.87 35.56
N PHE A 12 30.63 -50.85 34.30
CA PHE A 12 31.37 -51.32 33.13
C PHE A 12 32.65 -50.51 32.91
N LEU A 13 32.60 -49.19 33.06
CA LEU A 13 33.75 -48.28 32.90
C LEU A 13 34.79 -48.49 34.02
N LYS A 14 34.34 -48.68 35.27
CA LYS A 14 35.23 -48.98 36.44
C LYS A 14 35.93 -50.33 36.32
N LYS A 15 35.29 -51.30 35.69
CA LYS A 15 35.81 -52.70 35.61
C LYS A 15 36.75 -52.93 34.45
N ASN A 16 36.64 -52.17 33.34
CA ASN A 16 37.34 -52.43 32.10
C ASN A 16 38.38 -51.39 31.69
N LEU A 17 38.50 -50.27 32.40
CA LEU A 17 39.41 -49.20 32.02
C LEU A 17 40.14 -48.67 33.25
N LYS A 18 41.45 -48.94 33.36
CA LYS A 18 42.35 -48.18 34.24
C LYS A 18 42.50 -46.77 33.67
N TYR A 19 41.48 -45.93 33.86
CA TYR A 19 41.53 -44.54 33.40
C TYR A 19 41.92 -43.61 34.54
N ASP A 20 42.89 -42.74 34.20
CA ASP A 20 43.35 -41.62 35.00
C ASP A 20 42.19 -40.64 35.29
N THR A 21 42.06 -40.15 36.51
CA THR A 21 41.01 -39.28 36.98
C THR A 21 40.80 -38.00 36.14
N MET A 22 41.81 -37.56 35.40
CA MET A 22 41.72 -36.46 34.44
C MET A 22 40.89 -36.76 33.21
N LYS A 23 40.93 -37.99 32.66
CA LYS A 23 40.17 -38.38 31.49
C LYS A 23 38.67 -38.51 31.77
N ILE A 24 38.31 -38.98 32.95
CA ILE A 24 36.90 -39.06 33.39
C ILE A 24 36.30 -37.66 33.56
N ARG A 25 37.03 -36.67 34.07
CA ARG A 25 36.60 -35.27 34.13
C ARG A 25 36.40 -34.66 32.75
N PHE A 26 37.22 -35.01 31.75
CA PHE A 26 37.10 -34.51 30.41
C PHE A 26 35.87 -35.07 29.69
N ILE A 27 35.61 -36.39 29.85
CA ILE A 27 34.41 -37.03 29.24
C ILE A 27 33.10 -36.44 29.85
N ASN A 28 33.06 -36.28 31.17
CA ASN A 28 31.91 -35.66 31.82
C ASN A 28 31.70 -34.20 31.37
N ALA A 29 32.74 -33.41 31.21
CA ALA A 29 32.65 -32.04 30.68
C ALA A 29 32.12 -32.02 29.25
N VAL A 30 32.54 -32.91 28.36
CA VAL A 30 32.08 -33.02 26.99
C VAL A 30 30.60 -33.48 26.93
N CYS A 31 30.19 -34.42 27.77
CA CYS A 31 28.78 -34.84 27.87
C CYS A 31 27.86 -33.74 28.40
N ILE A 32 28.30 -32.97 29.39
CA ILE A 32 27.56 -31.83 29.91
C ILE A 32 27.44 -30.73 28.83
N LEU A 33 28.52 -30.44 28.10
CA LEU A 33 28.51 -29.48 26.98
C LEU A 33 27.56 -29.90 25.86
N ALA A 34 27.55 -31.18 25.50
CA ALA A 34 26.66 -31.76 24.50
C ALA A 34 25.18 -31.68 24.92
N LEU A 35 24.87 -31.87 26.24
CA LEU A 35 23.52 -31.73 26.78
C LEU A 35 23.06 -30.26 26.82
N ILE A 36 23.96 -29.33 27.11
CA ILE A 36 23.67 -27.89 27.04
C ILE A 36 23.42 -27.45 25.62
N LEU A 37 24.22 -27.89 24.67
CA LEU A 37 24.02 -27.59 23.24
C LEU A 37 22.73 -28.19 22.69
N ALA A 38 22.38 -29.43 23.07
CA ALA A 38 21.12 -30.06 22.67
C ALA A 38 19.88 -29.37 23.29
N SER A 39 20.02 -28.86 24.52
CA SER A 39 18.98 -28.06 25.20
C SER A 39 18.83 -26.66 24.57
N ALA A 40 19.94 -26.01 24.19
CA ALA A 40 19.93 -24.74 23.49
C ALA A 40 19.31 -24.86 22.08
N CYS A 41 19.64 -25.94 21.33
CA CYS A 41 18.98 -26.21 20.02
C CYS A 41 17.48 -26.49 20.15
N LYS A 42 17.03 -27.15 21.22
CA LYS A 42 15.59 -27.38 21.46
C LYS A 42 14.88 -26.08 21.86
N SER A 43 15.52 -25.21 22.62
CA SER A 43 14.93 -23.90 22.96
C SER A 43 14.90 -22.92 21.79
N ALA A 44 15.93 -22.93 20.94
CA ALA A 44 15.96 -22.13 19.71
C ALA A 44 14.90 -22.58 18.69
N ASN A 45 14.71 -23.89 18.49
CA ASN A 45 13.63 -24.40 17.64
C ASN A 45 12.24 -24.15 18.24
N ALA A 46 12.08 -24.18 19.56
CA ALA A 46 10.81 -23.88 20.21
C ALA A 46 10.46 -22.38 20.16
N SER A 47 11.46 -21.49 20.22
CA SER A 47 11.23 -20.04 20.02
C SER A 47 10.89 -19.73 18.56
N GLN A 48 11.60 -20.30 17.58
CA GLN A 48 11.28 -20.12 16.17
C GLN A 48 9.91 -20.69 15.78
N LEU A 49 9.47 -21.79 16.41
CA LEU A 49 8.13 -22.35 16.21
C LEU A 49 7.06 -21.46 16.87
N LYS A 50 7.31 -20.88 18.06
CA LYS A 50 6.41 -19.93 18.71
C LYS A 50 6.32 -18.61 17.90
N ASP A 51 7.42 -18.11 17.37
CA ASP A 51 7.42 -16.91 16.53
C ASP A 51 6.69 -17.14 15.20
N LYS A 52 6.70 -18.37 14.67
CA LYS A 52 5.93 -18.74 13.48
C LYS A 52 4.44 -18.99 13.77
N GLU A 53 4.08 -19.46 14.97
CA GLU A 53 2.68 -19.56 15.43
C GLU A 53 2.08 -18.19 15.78
N MET A 54 2.88 -17.20 16.16
CA MET A 54 2.42 -15.85 16.51
C MET A 54 2.04 -15.00 15.29
N MET A 55 2.23 -15.47 14.04
CA MET A 55 1.79 -14.82 12.81
C MET A 55 0.46 -15.32 12.25
N ILE A 56 -0.22 -16.25 12.91
CA ILE A 56 -1.59 -16.59 12.57
C ILE A 56 -2.51 -15.62 13.30
N THR A 57 -2.84 -14.51 12.63
CA THR A 57 -3.86 -13.59 13.13
C THR A 57 -5.19 -14.34 13.17
N GLU A 58 -5.65 -14.69 14.36
CA GLU A 58 -6.95 -15.34 14.54
C GLU A 58 -8.05 -14.41 14.01
N LYS A 59 -8.76 -14.85 12.96
CA LYS A 59 -9.86 -14.08 12.38
C LYS A 59 -11.12 -14.30 13.19
N LYS A 60 -11.66 -13.21 13.74
CA LYS A 60 -12.93 -13.25 14.44
C LYS A 60 -14.10 -13.26 13.44
N ASN A 61 -15.03 -14.18 13.60
CA ASN A 61 -16.30 -14.12 12.87
C ASN A 61 -17.15 -12.95 13.39
N ILE A 62 -17.42 -11.96 12.53
CA ILE A 62 -18.23 -10.77 12.84
C ILE A 62 -19.66 -10.85 12.29
N GLY A 63 -20.10 -12.03 11.86
CA GLY A 63 -21.43 -12.28 11.30
C GLY A 63 -21.53 -11.88 9.83
N SER A 64 -22.79 -11.82 9.33
CA SER A 64 -23.06 -11.41 7.94
C SER A 64 -22.93 -9.90 7.82
N LYS A 65 -21.76 -9.44 7.33
CA LYS A 65 -21.46 -8.02 7.11
C LYS A 65 -20.99 -7.79 5.68
N LEU A 66 -21.51 -6.74 5.05
CA LEU A 66 -20.98 -6.27 3.78
C LEU A 66 -19.62 -5.61 4.05
N ALA A 67 -18.56 -6.19 3.49
CA ALA A 67 -17.16 -5.77 3.74
C ALA A 67 -16.37 -5.50 2.44
N LEU A 68 -17.09 -5.28 1.32
CA LEU A 68 -16.46 -4.97 0.03
C LEU A 68 -16.32 -3.45 -0.13
N TYR A 69 -15.59 -2.83 0.75
CA TYR A 69 -15.28 -1.40 0.76
C TYR A 69 -13.76 -1.19 0.88
N PRO A 70 -13.25 0.03 0.50
CA PRO A 70 -13.96 1.18 -0.04
C PRO A 70 -14.36 1.03 -1.51
N MET A 71 -15.44 1.71 -1.91
CA MET A 71 -15.94 1.74 -3.28
C MET A 71 -15.88 3.17 -3.85
N PRO A 72 -15.66 3.35 -5.16
CA PRO A 72 -15.76 4.67 -5.79
C PRO A 72 -17.14 5.28 -5.57
N VAL A 73 -17.15 6.58 -5.26
CA VAL A 73 -18.38 7.36 -5.17
C VAL A 73 -18.77 7.85 -6.55
N THR A 74 -20.04 7.73 -6.88
CA THR A 74 -20.59 8.20 -8.16
C THR A 74 -21.86 9.02 -7.94
N VAL A 75 -22.15 9.92 -8.89
CA VAL A 75 -23.47 10.55 -9.02
C VAL A 75 -24.17 9.91 -10.23
N VAL A 76 -25.27 9.24 -9.97
CA VAL A 76 -26.15 8.72 -11.02
C VAL A 76 -27.13 9.79 -11.45
N GLY A 77 -27.18 10.06 -12.76
CA GLY A 77 -28.08 11.03 -13.37
C GLY A 77 -29.12 10.35 -14.25
N ALA A 78 -30.37 10.80 -14.14
CA ALA A 78 -31.45 10.40 -15.03
C ALA A 78 -32.49 11.51 -15.18
N GLU A 79 -33.27 11.49 -16.27
CA GLU A 79 -34.45 12.33 -16.40
C GLU A 79 -35.61 11.67 -15.65
N VAL A 80 -36.33 12.45 -14.85
CA VAL A 80 -37.54 12.05 -14.13
C VAL A 80 -38.62 13.12 -14.32
N ASN A 81 -39.71 12.78 -14.96
CA ASN A 81 -40.83 13.72 -15.24
C ASN A 81 -40.38 15.02 -15.92
N GLY A 82 -39.51 14.90 -16.94
CA GLY A 82 -39.02 16.04 -17.74
C GLY A 82 -37.96 16.91 -17.05
N LYS A 83 -37.43 16.48 -15.88
CA LYS A 83 -36.37 17.16 -15.16
C LYS A 83 -35.23 16.21 -14.85
N VAL A 84 -34.00 16.72 -14.91
CA VAL A 84 -32.84 15.93 -14.48
C VAL A 84 -32.88 15.76 -12.96
N ASN A 85 -32.63 14.54 -12.51
CA ASN A 85 -32.45 14.21 -11.10
C ASN A 85 -31.13 13.47 -10.86
N TRP A 86 -30.48 13.77 -9.74
CA TRP A 86 -29.19 13.26 -9.35
C TRP A 86 -29.29 12.45 -8.05
N LEU A 87 -28.50 11.37 -7.96
CA LEU A 87 -28.41 10.54 -6.75
C LEU A 87 -26.97 10.11 -6.51
N LEU A 88 -26.50 10.25 -5.27
CA LEU A 88 -25.22 9.71 -4.81
C LEU A 88 -25.32 8.18 -4.68
N VAL A 89 -24.41 7.44 -5.32
CA VAL A 89 -24.40 5.98 -5.31
C VAL A 89 -22.98 5.45 -5.18
N ALA A 90 -22.75 4.55 -4.23
CA ALA A 90 -21.50 3.81 -4.08
C ALA A 90 -21.65 2.32 -4.49
N HIS A 91 -22.86 1.83 -4.66
CA HIS A 91 -23.11 0.45 -5.07
C HIS A 91 -23.11 0.32 -6.61
N VAL A 92 -21.92 0.55 -7.21
CA VAL A 92 -21.68 0.37 -8.64
C VAL A 92 -20.60 -0.69 -8.81
N GLY A 93 -20.89 -1.77 -9.52
CA GLY A 93 -20.00 -2.91 -9.70
C GLY A 93 -19.74 -3.23 -11.18
N ILE A 94 -18.53 -3.74 -11.46
CA ILE A 94 -18.15 -4.22 -12.78
C ILE A 94 -18.66 -5.66 -12.94
N ILE A 95 -19.41 -5.94 -14.03
CA ILE A 95 -19.93 -7.29 -14.34
C ILE A 95 -19.53 -7.79 -15.73
N GLY A 96 -18.74 -7.02 -16.45
CA GLY A 96 -18.21 -7.36 -17.77
C GLY A 96 -17.27 -6.25 -18.28
N HIS A 97 -16.67 -6.43 -19.45
CA HIS A 97 -15.75 -5.42 -20.01
C HIS A 97 -16.45 -4.13 -20.42
N ASP A 98 -17.72 -4.22 -20.79
CA ASP A 98 -18.59 -3.13 -21.24
C ASP A 98 -19.88 -3.02 -20.41
N ARG A 99 -19.91 -3.65 -19.20
CA ARG A 99 -21.11 -3.76 -18.39
C ARG A 99 -20.86 -3.47 -16.93
N ILE A 100 -21.80 -2.74 -16.34
CA ILE A 100 -21.82 -2.42 -14.92
C ILE A 100 -23.18 -2.75 -14.31
N LEU A 101 -23.16 -3.00 -13.00
CA LEU A 101 -24.35 -3.10 -12.15
C LEU A 101 -24.46 -1.81 -11.35
N VAL A 102 -25.63 -1.16 -11.36
CA VAL A 102 -25.94 -0.03 -10.48
C VAL A 102 -27.08 -0.49 -9.57
N SER A 103 -26.80 -0.60 -8.27
CA SER A 103 -27.76 -1.08 -7.27
C SER A 103 -28.25 0.07 -6.42
N MET A 104 -29.55 0.32 -6.41
CA MET A 104 -30.16 1.43 -5.69
C MET A 104 -31.41 0.97 -4.93
N ASN A 105 -31.63 1.53 -3.75
CA ASN A 105 -32.87 1.25 -3.01
C ASN A 105 -34.10 1.59 -3.88
N ASP A 106 -35.11 0.75 -3.88
CA ASP A 106 -36.31 0.87 -4.71
C ASP A 106 -37.16 2.13 -4.45
N LYS A 107 -36.92 2.80 -3.30
CA LYS A 107 -37.58 4.05 -2.91
C LYS A 107 -36.93 5.32 -3.49
N HIS A 108 -35.77 5.20 -4.13
CA HIS A 108 -35.13 6.35 -4.74
C HIS A 108 -35.94 6.90 -5.90
N TYR A 109 -36.18 8.21 -5.87
CA TYR A 109 -36.97 8.92 -6.89
C TYR A 109 -36.36 8.78 -8.30
N THR A 110 -35.02 8.74 -8.40
CA THR A 110 -34.29 8.56 -9.66
C THR A 110 -34.63 7.27 -10.38
N ASN A 111 -34.98 6.19 -9.62
CA ASN A 111 -35.29 4.89 -10.22
C ASN A 111 -36.47 4.94 -11.18
N GLN A 112 -37.45 5.82 -10.93
CA GLN A 112 -38.63 5.96 -11.80
C GLN A 112 -38.22 6.37 -13.22
N GLY A 113 -37.38 7.38 -13.35
CA GLY A 113 -36.90 7.85 -14.63
C GLY A 113 -36.00 6.83 -15.35
N ILE A 114 -35.15 6.10 -14.58
CA ILE A 114 -34.32 5.04 -15.16
C ILE A 114 -35.17 3.86 -15.67
N ILE A 115 -36.21 3.48 -14.92
CA ILE A 115 -37.13 2.41 -15.33
C ILE A 115 -37.87 2.80 -16.59
N GLU A 116 -38.31 4.05 -16.73
CA GLU A 116 -39.01 4.58 -17.89
C GLU A 116 -38.11 4.73 -19.10
N SER A 117 -37.02 5.48 -18.96
CA SER A 117 -36.13 5.80 -20.08
C SER A 117 -35.18 4.69 -20.49
N LYS A 118 -34.91 3.75 -19.60
CA LYS A 118 -33.83 2.73 -19.73
C LYS A 118 -32.46 3.33 -19.92
N LYS A 119 -32.21 4.53 -19.39
CA LYS A 119 -30.97 5.27 -19.53
C LYS A 119 -30.57 5.90 -18.21
N LEU A 120 -29.26 5.97 -17.99
CA LEU A 120 -28.66 6.69 -16.88
C LEU A 120 -27.23 7.12 -17.22
N SER A 121 -26.72 8.09 -16.48
CA SER A 121 -25.28 8.37 -16.44
C SER A 121 -24.68 7.99 -15.09
N VAL A 122 -23.42 7.57 -15.11
CA VAL A 122 -22.58 7.34 -13.91
C VAL A 122 -21.41 8.31 -13.97
N ASN A 123 -21.45 9.33 -13.12
CA ASN A 123 -20.47 10.41 -13.07
C ASN A 123 -19.55 10.17 -11.87
N LEU A 124 -18.25 9.95 -12.08
CA LEU A 124 -17.29 9.75 -11.00
C LEU A 124 -17.08 11.04 -10.21
N VAL A 125 -17.00 10.91 -8.91
CA VAL A 125 -16.84 12.04 -7.98
C VAL A 125 -15.37 12.17 -7.61
N ASP A 126 -14.82 13.35 -7.88
CA ASP A 126 -13.55 13.81 -7.34
C ASP A 126 -13.75 14.63 -6.05
N GLN A 127 -12.67 15.07 -5.44
CA GLN A 127 -12.72 15.87 -4.22
C GLN A 127 -13.41 17.22 -4.41
N LYS A 128 -13.38 17.82 -5.62
CA LYS A 128 -14.01 19.12 -5.91
C LYS A 128 -15.52 19.00 -6.01
N MET A 129 -16.03 17.88 -6.52
CA MET A 129 -17.46 17.60 -6.64
C MET A 129 -18.10 17.12 -5.33
N LEU A 130 -17.30 16.64 -4.37
CA LEU A 130 -17.77 15.85 -3.22
C LEU A 130 -18.92 16.53 -2.44
N SER A 131 -18.82 17.82 -2.14
CA SER A 131 -19.86 18.53 -1.37
C SER A 131 -21.22 18.55 -2.08
N LYS A 132 -21.24 18.79 -3.40
CA LYS A 132 -22.48 18.74 -4.20
C LYS A 132 -23.00 17.30 -4.33
N ALA A 133 -22.09 16.33 -4.47
CA ALA A 133 -22.44 14.93 -4.55
C ALA A 133 -23.06 14.41 -3.26
N ASP A 134 -22.51 14.78 -2.10
CA ASP A 134 -23.08 14.46 -0.79
C ASP A 134 -24.47 15.08 -0.60
N TYR A 135 -24.63 16.34 -1.00
CA TYR A 135 -25.92 17.02 -0.94
C TYR A 135 -27.00 16.29 -1.73
N VAL A 136 -26.74 15.87 -2.98
CA VAL A 136 -27.77 15.16 -3.78
C VAL A 136 -28.08 13.76 -3.24
N GLY A 137 -27.19 13.19 -2.42
CA GLY A 137 -27.43 11.97 -1.65
C GLY A 137 -28.27 12.19 -0.40
N SER A 138 -28.18 13.37 0.22
CA SER A 138 -28.85 13.67 1.50
C SER A 138 -30.32 14.06 1.37
N VAL A 139 -30.79 14.43 0.18
CA VAL A 139 -32.16 14.91 -0.08
C VAL A 139 -32.86 14.04 -1.11
N SER A 140 -34.21 13.92 -1.01
CA SER A 140 -35.02 13.20 -1.98
C SER A 140 -35.45 14.09 -3.15
N GLY A 141 -35.30 13.61 -4.40
CA GLY A 141 -35.83 14.30 -5.58
C GLY A 141 -37.36 14.38 -5.65
N ALA A 142 -38.05 13.60 -4.82
CA ALA A 142 -39.50 13.70 -4.70
C ALA A 142 -39.96 14.97 -3.98
N SER A 143 -39.09 15.54 -3.13
CA SER A 143 -39.41 16.74 -2.31
C SER A 143 -38.53 17.96 -2.64
N VAL A 144 -37.37 17.76 -3.26
CA VAL A 144 -36.41 18.83 -3.59
C VAL A 144 -36.01 18.73 -5.04
N ASP A 145 -36.16 19.82 -5.79
CA ASP A 145 -35.65 19.91 -7.17
C ASP A 145 -34.13 19.95 -7.14
N LYS A 146 -33.48 18.90 -7.66
CA LYS A 146 -32.03 18.76 -7.73
C LYS A 146 -31.46 19.08 -9.10
N SER A 147 -32.28 19.47 -10.09
CA SER A 147 -31.85 19.66 -11.48
C SER A 147 -30.76 20.72 -11.65
N GLY A 148 -30.77 21.77 -10.81
CA GLY A 148 -29.80 22.87 -10.87
C GLY A 148 -28.56 22.69 -9.99
N VAL A 149 -28.33 21.52 -9.36
CA VAL A 149 -27.17 21.33 -8.48
C VAL A 149 -25.87 21.23 -9.26
N PHE A 150 -25.92 20.62 -10.45
CA PHE A 150 -24.79 20.53 -11.36
C PHE A 150 -25.12 21.17 -12.70
N ASP A 151 -24.14 21.83 -13.29
CA ASP A 151 -24.14 22.14 -14.71
C ASP A 151 -23.96 20.83 -15.48
N PHE A 152 -24.74 20.65 -16.55
CA PHE A 152 -24.77 19.42 -17.31
C PHE A 152 -25.15 19.65 -18.77
N HIS A 153 -24.82 18.70 -19.60
CA HIS A 153 -25.35 18.58 -20.96
C HIS A 153 -25.95 17.20 -21.19
N TRP A 154 -26.77 17.09 -22.24
CA TRP A 154 -27.28 15.79 -22.67
C TRP A 154 -26.24 15.08 -23.53
N GLY A 155 -25.84 13.90 -23.08
CA GLY A 155 -24.91 13.07 -23.81
C GLY A 155 -25.55 12.42 -25.05
N LYS A 156 -24.76 11.63 -25.81
CA LYS A 156 -25.18 11.04 -27.07
C LYS A 156 -26.31 10.02 -26.94
N ASN A 157 -26.40 9.28 -25.83
CA ASN A 157 -27.51 8.36 -25.60
C ASN A 157 -28.72 9.06 -24.95
N GLY A 158 -28.61 10.35 -24.63
CA GLY A 158 -29.63 11.16 -24.01
C GLY A 158 -29.68 11.05 -22.49
N SER A 159 -28.61 10.58 -21.84
CA SER A 159 -28.43 10.68 -20.40
C SER A 159 -27.82 12.03 -20.02
N PRO A 160 -28.12 12.60 -18.82
CA PRO A 160 -27.51 13.85 -18.38
C PRO A 160 -26.07 13.60 -17.91
N VAL A 161 -25.11 14.35 -18.44
CA VAL A 161 -23.67 14.28 -18.17
C VAL A 161 -23.25 15.51 -17.36
N ILE A 162 -22.67 15.32 -16.16
CA ILE A 162 -22.19 16.44 -15.32
C ILE A 162 -20.91 17.01 -15.94
N ASP A 163 -20.91 18.33 -16.25
CA ASP A 163 -19.77 19.00 -16.87
C ASP A 163 -18.51 19.01 -15.99
N ALA A 164 -18.69 19.06 -14.68
CA ALA A 164 -17.58 19.06 -13.71
C ALA A 164 -16.98 17.66 -13.45
N SER A 165 -17.64 16.58 -13.88
CA SER A 165 -17.13 15.22 -13.67
C SER A 165 -16.06 14.89 -14.70
N GLN A 166 -14.86 14.55 -14.23
CA GLN A 166 -13.72 14.23 -15.10
C GLN A 166 -13.86 12.89 -15.82
N LEU A 167 -14.77 12.01 -15.36
CA LEU A 167 -15.03 10.71 -16.00
C LEU A 167 -16.51 10.35 -15.85
N VAL A 168 -17.19 10.16 -16.98
CA VAL A 168 -18.61 9.84 -17.03
C VAL A 168 -18.87 8.68 -17.97
N MET A 169 -19.72 7.75 -17.55
CA MET A 169 -20.25 6.69 -18.39
C MET A 169 -21.73 6.92 -18.66
N GLU A 170 -22.13 6.99 -19.93
CA GLU A 170 -23.53 6.89 -20.35
C GLU A 170 -23.89 5.41 -20.49
N CYS A 171 -25.00 5.02 -19.91
CA CYS A 171 -25.41 3.63 -19.83
C CYS A 171 -26.84 3.41 -20.36
N ASN A 172 -27.02 2.29 -21.06
CA ASN A 172 -28.33 1.76 -21.37
C ASN A 172 -28.67 0.60 -20.42
N VAL A 173 -29.81 0.63 -19.78
CA VAL A 173 -30.31 -0.44 -18.91
C VAL A 173 -30.79 -1.58 -19.77
N VAL A 174 -30.12 -2.73 -19.70
CA VAL A 174 -30.42 -3.93 -20.47
C VAL A 174 -31.30 -4.91 -19.69
N ASP A 175 -31.23 -4.88 -18.36
CA ASP A 175 -32.07 -5.68 -17.48
C ASP A 175 -32.21 -5.02 -16.10
N ILE A 176 -33.26 -5.40 -15.36
CA ILE A 176 -33.49 -4.92 -13.98
C ILE A 176 -33.81 -6.12 -13.09
N TYR A 177 -32.89 -6.44 -12.21
CA TYR A 177 -33.07 -7.47 -11.18
C TYR A 177 -33.53 -6.84 -9.86
N LYS A 178 -34.71 -7.19 -9.40
CA LYS A 178 -35.27 -6.71 -8.13
C LYS A 178 -34.99 -7.71 -7.02
N SER A 179 -34.37 -7.26 -5.94
CA SER A 179 -34.13 -8.10 -4.76
C SER A 179 -34.13 -7.27 -3.48
N ASP A 180 -34.88 -7.75 -2.48
CA ASP A 180 -34.85 -7.26 -1.08
C ASP A 180 -34.87 -5.71 -0.92
N GLY A 181 -35.73 -5.02 -1.67
CA GLY A 181 -35.90 -3.57 -1.62
C GLY A 181 -34.85 -2.80 -2.44
N PHE A 182 -34.17 -3.47 -3.38
CA PHE A 182 -33.26 -2.85 -4.33
C PHE A 182 -33.68 -3.10 -5.78
N ASP A 183 -33.60 -2.06 -6.59
CA ASP A 183 -33.56 -2.13 -8.03
C ASP A 183 -32.09 -2.24 -8.49
N ASN A 184 -31.73 -3.37 -9.09
CA ASN A 184 -30.39 -3.64 -9.58
C ASN A 184 -30.41 -3.47 -11.11
N PHE A 185 -29.92 -2.33 -11.58
CA PHE A 185 -29.86 -2.00 -13.00
C PHE A 185 -28.63 -2.63 -13.64
N ILE A 186 -28.83 -3.59 -14.54
CA ILE A 186 -27.79 -4.17 -15.36
C ILE A 186 -27.63 -3.29 -16.59
N CYS A 187 -26.46 -2.67 -16.74
CA CYS A 187 -26.24 -1.65 -17.73
C CYS A 187 -25.13 -2.05 -18.73
N SER A 188 -25.35 -1.76 -20.02
CA SER A 188 -24.27 -1.68 -21.00
C SER A 188 -23.77 -0.25 -21.08
N ILE A 189 -22.46 -0.06 -21.16
CA ILE A 189 -21.82 1.27 -21.35
C ILE A 189 -21.97 1.64 -22.82
N ALA A 190 -22.68 2.72 -23.10
CA ALA A 190 -22.87 3.24 -24.44
C ALA A 190 -21.72 4.17 -24.86
N ASN A 191 -21.30 5.07 -23.96
CA ASN A 191 -20.19 6.00 -24.17
C ASN A 191 -19.47 6.24 -22.85
N THR A 192 -18.16 6.50 -22.93
CA THR A 192 -17.36 6.99 -21.80
C THR A 192 -16.72 8.32 -22.20
N TYR A 193 -16.91 9.35 -21.39
CA TYR A 193 -16.31 10.67 -21.55
C TYR A 193 -15.26 10.87 -20.48
N ALA A 194 -14.07 11.30 -20.85
CA ALA A 194 -12.99 11.62 -19.94
C ALA A 194 -12.44 13.01 -20.27
N ALA A 195 -12.17 13.79 -19.22
CA ALA A 195 -11.49 15.06 -19.37
C ALA A 195 -10.04 14.82 -19.87
N PRO A 196 -9.48 15.70 -20.74
CA PRO A 196 -8.13 15.52 -21.25
C PRO A 196 -7.06 15.38 -20.15
N GLU A 197 -7.25 16.05 -19.02
CA GLU A 197 -6.32 16.09 -17.88
C GLU A 197 -6.18 14.75 -17.15
N VAL A 198 -7.13 13.84 -17.34
CA VAL A 198 -7.08 12.50 -16.73
C VAL A 198 -6.72 11.41 -17.73
N LEU A 199 -6.20 11.79 -18.88
CA LEU A 199 -5.68 10.88 -19.89
C LEU A 199 -4.16 10.97 -19.97
N ASP A 200 -3.50 9.82 -20.12
CA ASP A 200 -2.07 9.74 -20.41
C ASP A 200 -1.78 10.12 -21.89
N ASP A 201 -0.50 10.21 -22.26
CA ASP A 201 -0.06 10.52 -23.64
C ASP A 201 -0.55 9.51 -24.69
N ASN A 202 -1.02 8.34 -24.28
CA ASN A 202 -1.59 7.31 -25.14
C ASN A 202 -3.13 7.32 -25.16
N GLY A 203 -3.76 8.30 -24.51
CA GLY A 203 -5.21 8.42 -24.40
C GLY A 203 -5.84 7.42 -23.44
N ARG A 204 -5.09 6.87 -22.47
CA ARG A 204 -5.59 5.95 -21.45
C ARG A 204 -5.89 6.71 -20.17
N LEU A 205 -6.89 6.23 -19.41
CA LEU A 205 -7.23 6.82 -18.11
C LEU A 205 -6.05 6.70 -17.13
N ASP A 206 -5.66 7.84 -16.58
CA ASP A 206 -4.67 7.95 -15.48
C ASP A 206 -5.39 8.20 -14.16
N TYR A 207 -5.52 7.15 -13.35
CA TYR A 207 -6.16 7.23 -12.04
C TYR A 207 -5.34 7.99 -11.00
N THR A 208 -4.06 8.28 -11.27
CA THR A 208 -3.24 9.15 -10.41
C THR A 208 -3.64 10.62 -10.55
N GLN A 209 -4.21 11.00 -11.69
CA GLN A 209 -4.76 12.31 -11.95
C GLN A 209 -6.26 12.40 -11.61
N LEU A 210 -7.04 11.39 -12.00
CA LEU A 210 -8.48 11.32 -11.72
C LEU A 210 -8.80 11.34 -10.24
N LYS A 211 -8.08 10.59 -9.41
CA LYS A 211 -8.22 10.51 -7.94
C LYS A 211 -9.68 10.44 -7.46
N PRO A 212 -10.45 9.43 -7.86
CA PRO A 212 -11.85 9.33 -7.46
C PRO A 212 -11.97 9.23 -5.93
N VAL A 213 -12.98 9.86 -5.38
CA VAL A 213 -13.32 9.72 -3.95
C VAL A 213 -13.87 8.32 -3.72
N LEU A 214 -13.42 7.69 -2.65
CA LEU A 214 -13.90 6.39 -2.20
C LEU A 214 -14.82 6.57 -0.97
N PHE A 215 -15.75 5.65 -0.81
CA PHE A 215 -16.68 5.62 0.34
C PHE A 215 -16.56 4.30 1.07
N GLU A 216 -16.62 4.35 2.40
CA GLU A 216 -16.75 3.18 3.24
C GLU A 216 -18.02 3.29 4.12
N PHE A 217 -18.75 2.18 4.20
CA PHE A 217 -20.06 2.16 4.84
C PHE A 217 -20.03 2.05 6.37
N PRO A 218 -19.08 1.36 7.02
CA PRO A 218 -19.12 1.19 8.47
C PRO A 218 -19.11 2.49 9.27
N THR A 219 -18.35 3.49 8.82
CA THR A 219 -18.28 4.80 9.49
C THR A 219 -18.87 5.95 8.65
N TYR A 220 -19.41 5.65 7.47
CA TYR A 220 -19.92 6.64 6.50
C TYR A 220 -18.87 7.68 6.11
N SER A 221 -17.62 7.24 5.93
CA SER A 221 -16.51 8.14 5.63
C SER A 221 -16.15 8.15 4.15
N TYR A 222 -15.76 9.33 3.66
CA TYR A 222 -15.13 9.50 2.37
C TYR A 222 -13.60 9.39 2.51
N ILE A 223 -12.97 8.65 1.60
CA ILE A 223 -11.54 8.35 1.61
C ILE A 223 -10.94 8.84 0.29
N ALA A 224 -9.79 9.47 0.33
CA ALA A 224 -9.05 9.82 -0.87
C ALA A 224 -8.41 8.56 -1.49
N THR A 225 -8.36 8.51 -2.82
CA THR A 225 -7.54 7.52 -3.53
C THR A 225 -6.07 7.73 -3.18
N GLY A 226 -5.38 6.65 -2.83
CA GLY A 226 -3.94 6.65 -2.52
C GLY A 226 -3.06 6.52 -3.76
N GLU A 227 -1.78 6.21 -3.52
CA GLU A 227 -0.77 6.03 -4.55
C GLU A 227 -0.86 4.65 -5.22
N ILE A 228 -0.24 4.51 -6.42
CA ILE A 228 -0.04 3.21 -7.06
C ILE A 228 1.01 2.44 -6.26
N ILE A 229 0.62 1.31 -5.69
CA ILE A 229 1.49 0.45 -4.88
C ILE A 229 2.08 -0.74 -5.65
N GLY A 230 1.77 -0.88 -6.92
CA GLY A 230 2.30 -1.95 -7.77
C GLY A 230 1.53 -2.13 -9.08
N LYS A 231 2.07 -2.94 -9.97
CA LYS A 231 1.43 -3.31 -11.24
C LYS A 231 0.88 -4.73 -11.16
N CYS A 232 -0.35 -4.90 -11.64
CA CYS A 232 -1.01 -6.21 -11.66
C CYS A 232 -0.18 -7.23 -12.45
N LEU A 233 -0.02 -8.44 -11.89
CA LEU A 233 0.76 -9.56 -12.44
C LEU A 233 2.27 -9.28 -12.60
N GLN A 234 2.80 -8.27 -11.92
CA GLN A 234 4.21 -7.88 -11.97
C GLN A 234 4.84 -7.70 -10.58
N LEU A 235 4.09 -7.91 -9.51
CA LEU A 235 4.56 -7.70 -8.13
C LEU A 235 5.77 -8.59 -7.76
N ASP A 236 5.86 -9.79 -8.33
CA ASP A 236 7.01 -10.68 -8.12
C ASP A 236 8.28 -10.23 -8.87
N LYS A 237 8.14 -9.28 -9.80
CA LYS A 237 9.24 -8.76 -10.62
C LYS A 237 9.72 -7.38 -10.16
N GLU A 238 8.91 -6.68 -9.38
CA GLU A 238 9.27 -5.41 -8.76
C GLU A 238 9.43 -5.64 -7.25
N PRO A 239 10.47 -5.09 -6.64
CA PRO A 239 10.63 -5.22 -5.19
C PRO A 239 9.40 -4.58 -4.52
N SER A 240 8.65 -5.41 -3.79
CA SER A 240 7.56 -4.91 -2.94
C SER A 240 8.11 -3.84 -2.01
N MET A 241 7.34 -2.79 -1.75
CA MET A 241 7.69 -1.86 -0.66
C MET A 241 7.84 -2.69 0.62
N CYS A 242 9.07 -2.82 1.10
CA CYS A 242 9.35 -3.63 2.28
C CYS A 242 8.74 -2.97 3.52
N VAL A 243 8.11 -3.79 4.35
CA VAL A 243 7.65 -3.34 5.67
C VAL A 243 8.88 -2.91 6.47
N LYS A 244 8.89 -1.65 6.92
CA LYS A 244 10.03 -1.09 7.66
C LYS A 244 10.12 -1.69 9.05
N GLU A 245 11.35 -2.05 9.43
CA GLU A 245 11.67 -2.50 10.76
C GLU A 245 11.55 -1.35 11.77
N PRO A 246 11.13 -1.61 13.02
CA PRO A 246 11.19 -0.61 14.07
C PRO A 246 12.65 -0.32 14.42
N MET A 247 12.99 0.96 14.69
CA MET A 247 14.32 1.32 15.15
C MET A 247 14.59 0.74 16.54
N THR A 248 15.72 0.05 16.68
CA THR A 248 16.22 -0.51 17.93
C THR A 248 17.11 0.50 18.68
N ALA A 249 17.61 0.12 19.88
CA ALA A 249 18.44 1.01 20.67
C ALA A 249 19.81 1.32 20.04
N ASP A 250 20.31 0.45 19.15
CA ASP A 250 21.54 0.61 18.37
C ASP A 250 21.29 1.16 16.95
N GLY A 251 20.08 1.65 16.70
CA GLY A 251 19.71 2.29 15.42
C GLY A 251 20.57 3.52 15.12
N ILE A 252 20.89 3.71 13.87
CA ILE A 252 21.77 4.78 13.41
C ILE A 252 20.96 5.94 12.86
N VAL A 253 21.27 7.15 13.31
CA VAL A 253 20.85 8.41 12.68
C VAL A 253 22.09 9.13 12.23
N ARG A 254 22.21 9.44 10.93
CA ARG A 254 23.41 10.01 10.33
C ARG A 254 23.09 11.16 9.41
N LEU A 255 23.96 12.18 9.46
CA LEU A 255 24.06 13.21 8.43
C LEU A 255 25.29 12.94 7.58
N SER A 256 25.05 12.72 6.29
CA SER A 256 26.09 12.62 5.25
C SER A 256 26.17 13.94 4.50
N LYS A 257 27.28 14.68 4.66
CA LYS A 257 27.54 15.92 3.93
C LYS A 257 28.50 15.65 2.79
N ILE A 258 28.07 15.92 1.57
CA ILE A 258 28.76 15.57 0.34
C ILE A 258 28.96 16.83 -0.47
N GLU A 259 30.16 17.06 -0.95
CA GLU A 259 30.45 18.07 -1.97
C GLU A 259 30.86 17.36 -3.26
N VAL A 260 30.15 17.66 -4.35
CA VAL A 260 30.37 17.07 -5.67
C VAL A 260 31.05 18.05 -6.57
N TYR A 261 31.95 17.59 -7.46
CA TYR A 261 32.50 18.47 -8.50
C TYR A 261 31.42 18.93 -9.47
N PRO A 262 31.33 20.23 -9.81
CA PRO A 262 30.22 20.78 -10.60
C PRO A 262 29.94 20.05 -11.93
N GLN A 263 31.00 19.60 -12.60
CA GLN A 263 30.86 18.89 -13.89
C GLN A 263 30.21 17.51 -13.80
N TYR A 264 30.09 16.94 -12.59
CA TYR A 264 29.53 15.63 -12.35
C TYR A 264 28.18 15.70 -11.62
N LEU A 265 27.63 16.88 -11.33
CA LEU A 265 26.43 17.01 -10.49
C LEU A 265 25.24 16.20 -11.06
N ASP A 266 24.94 16.35 -12.34
CA ASP A 266 23.79 15.66 -12.98
C ASP A 266 23.97 14.14 -13.00
N GLU A 267 25.20 13.67 -13.21
CA GLU A 267 25.51 12.24 -13.20
C GLU A 267 25.45 11.68 -11.76
N TYR A 268 26.03 12.40 -10.81
CA TYR A 268 25.95 12.05 -9.39
C TYR A 268 24.49 11.91 -8.91
N MET A 269 23.63 12.88 -9.27
CA MET A 269 22.22 12.87 -8.88
C MET A 269 21.47 11.64 -9.40
N LYS A 270 21.80 11.12 -10.58
CA LYS A 270 21.21 9.87 -11.09
C LYS A 270 21.56 8.69 -10.20
N TYR A 271 22.83 8.53 -9.84
CA TYR A 271 23.28 7.46 -8.93
C TYR A 271 22.68 7.60 -7.54
N ALA A 272 22.64 8.82 -6.99
CA ALA A 272 22.13 9.09 -5.65
C ALA A 272 20.62 8.85 -5.56
N THR A 273 19.86 9.25 -6.58
CA THR A 273 18.42 8.96 -6.66
C THR A 273 18.18 7.45 -6.76
N GLU A 274 18.87 6.76 -7.67
CA GLU A 274 18.71 5.31 -7.87
C GLU A 274 18.96 4.53 -6.57
N VAL A 275 20.09 4.80 -5.89
CA VAL A 275 20.44 4.08 -4.65
C VAL A 275 19.43 4.38 -3.53
N GLY A 276 19.00 5.64 -3.38
CA GLY A 276 18.03 6.03 -2.36
C GLY A 276 16.67 5.35 -2.56
N GLU A 277 16.16 5.36 -3.78
CA GLU A 277 14.89 4.72 -4.13
C GLU A 277 14.92 3.20 -3.94
N ILE A 278 15.99 2.52 -4.39
CA ILE A 278 16.12 1.08 -4.22
C ILE A 278 16.20 0.74 -2.73
N SER A 279 17.06 1.43 -1.97
CA SER A 279 17.25 1.17 -0.54
C SER A 279 15.97 1.38 0.27
N LEU A 280 15.28 2.49 0.05
CA LEU A 280 14.00 2.75 0.73
C LEU A 280 12.93 1.73 0.35
N ARG A 281 12.95 1.21 -0.86
CA ARG A 281 11.95 0.29 -1.38
C ARG A 281 12.21 -1.16 -0.98
N THR A 282 13.48 -1.60 -0.94
CA THR A 282 13.85 -3.01 -0.81
C THR A 282 14.45 -3.42 0.54
N GLU A 283 14.99 -2.47 1.29
CA GLU A 283 15.67 -2.74 2.55
C GLU A 283 14.79 -2.40 3.76
N PRO A 284 14.30 -3.40 4.53
CA PRO A 284 13.45 -3.17 5.71
C PRO A 284 14.09 -2.29 6.76
N GLY A 285 15.40 -2.42 6.94
CA GLY A 285 16.15 -1.68 7.93
C GLY A 285 16.59 -0.27 7.53
N VAL A 286 16.43 0.15 6.25
CA VAL A 286 16.67 1.52 5.81
C VAL A 286 15.39 2.33 6.00
N LEU A 287 15.36 3.20 7.03
CA LEU A 287 14.14 3.90 7.44
C LEU A 287 13.95 5.25 6.76
N THR A 288 15.06 5.98 6.53
CA THR A 288 15.05 7.31 5.91
C THR A 288 16.31 7.51 5.08
N MET A 289 16.16 8.09 3.89
CA MET A 289 17.22 8.66 3.06
C MET A 289 16.70 9.95 2.45
N TYR A 290 16.80 11.04 3.20
CA TYR A 290 16.28 12.34 2.77
C TYR A 290 17.42 13.26 2.40
N ALA A 291 17.59 13.49 1.09
CA ALA A 291 18.66 14.31 0.54
C ALA A 291 18.16 15.73 0.23
N VAL A 292 18.96 16.73 0.59
CA VAL A 292 18.73 18.14 0.28
C VAL A 292 20.02 18.78 -0.26
N GLY A 293 19.89 19.63 -1.26
CA GLY A 293 20.98 20.47 -1.78
C GLY A 293 20.87 21.90 -1.30
N GLU A 294 21.99 22.58 -1.12
CA GLU A 294 22.00 24.04 -0.83
C GLU A 294 21.50 24.80 -2.07
N LYS A 295 20.55 25.74 -1.87
CA LYS A 295 20.00 26.54 -2.99
C LYS A 295 21.05 27.35 -3.74
N GLU A 296 22.02 27.90 -3.01
CA GLU A 296 23.09 28.75 -3.56
C GLU A 296 24.24 27.92 -4.13
N ASN A 297 24.39 26.67 -3.70
CA ASN A 297 25.42 25.76 -4.18
C ASN A 297 24.89 24.32 -4.26
N PRO A 298 24.24 23.93 -5.36
CA PRO A 298 23.63 22.59 -5.51
C PRO A 298 24.63 21.43 -5.41
N CYS A 299 25.97 21.73 -5.56
CA CYS A 299 27.00 20.71 -5.38
C CYS A 299 27.21 20.30 -3.93
N LYS A 300 26.68 21.05 -2.97
CA LYS A 300 26.68 20.68 -1.55
C LYS A 300 25.37 20.03 -1.16
N ILE A 301 25.43 18.75 -0.86
CA ILE A 301 24.30 17.87 -0.58
C ILE A 301 24.43 17.40 0.85
N THR A 302 23.30 17.42 1.57
CA THR A 302 23.20 16.81 2.91
C THR A 302 22.12 15.74 2.86
N ILE A 303 22.44 14.53 3.34
CA ILE A 303 21.51 13.43 3.42
C ILE A 303 21.28 13.11 4.90
N LEU A 304 20.00 13.09 5.32
CA LEU A 304 19.59 12.50 6.59
C LEU A 304 19.29 11.03 6.35
N GLU A 305 20.08 10.18 6.96
CA GLU A 305 19.94 8.72 6.87
C GLU A 305 19.55 8.16 8.23
N THR A 306 18.59 7.23 8.25
CA THR A 306 18.25 6.50 9.47
C THR A 306 18.12 5.01 9.18
N TYR A 307 18.73 4.20 10.05
CA TYR A 307 18.73 2.75 9.95
C TYR A 307 18.14 2.14 11.22
N ALA A 308 17.38 1.05 11.05
CA ALA A 308 16.69 0.38 12.15
C ALA A 308 17.65 -0.15 13.21
N SER A 309 18.84 -0.64 12.81
CA SER A 309 19.89 -1.17 13.68
C SER A 309 21.26 -0.99 13.02
N HIS A 310 22.32 -1.25 13.76
CA HIS A 310 23.67 -1.32 13.23
C HIS A 310 23.81 -2.44 12.17
N GLU A 311 23.17 -3.58 12.38
CA GLU A 311 23.13 -4.68 11.40
C GLU A 311 22.46 -4.25 10.08
N ALA A 312 21.37 -3.47 10.16
CA ALA A 312 20.71 -2.93 8.97
C ALA A 312 21.62 -2.01 8.16
N TYR A 313 22.41 -1.17 8.84
CA TYR A 313 23.43 -0.35 8.18
C TYR A 313 24.52 -1.19 7.52
N GLU A 314 25.02 -2.24 8.18
CA GLU A 314 26.03 -3.13 7.59
C GLU A 314 25.50 -3.84 6.33
N LYS A 315 24.25 -4.32 6.36
CA LYS A 315 23.59 -4.90 5.20
C LYS A 315 23.44 -3.90 4.06
N HIS A 316 23.03 -2.67 4.37
CA HIS A 316 22.91 -1.59 3.39
C HIS A 316 24.22 -1.33 2.66
N ILE A 317 25.31 -1.08 3.40
CA ILE A 317 26.62 -0.77 2.76
C ILE A 317 27.22 -1.96 2.01
N ALA A 318 26.80 -3.19 2.31
CA ALA A 318 27.20 -4.40 1.59
C ALA A 318 26.33 -4.70 0.36
N SER A 319 25.20 -4.01 0.21
CA SER A 319 24.24 -4.26 -0.87
C SER A 319 24.82 -3.93 -2.25
N GLU A 320 24.36 -4.64 -3.29
CA GLU A 320 24.84 -4.46 -4.66
C GLU A 320 24.59 -3.02 -5.17
N HIS A 321 23.41 -2.47 -4.91
CA HIS A 321 23.07 -1.11 -5.34
C HIS A 321 23.88 -0.05 -4.62
N PHE A 322 24.18 -0.22 -3.32
CA PHE A 322 25.07 0.71 -2.61
C PHE A 322 26.51 0.63 -3.15
N GLN A 323 27.02 -0.57 -3.42
CA GLN A 323 28.36 -0.75 -3.99
C GLN A 323 28.44 -0.15 -5.40
N LYS A 324 27.41 -0.31 -6.23
CA LYS A 324 27.29 0.34 -7.54
C LYS A 324 27.36 1.88 -7.40
N TYR A 325 26.56 2.45 -6.49
CA TYR A 325 26.59 3.88 -6.20
C TYR A 325 27.99 4.34 -5.75
N LYS A 326 28.54 3.68 -4.73
CA LYS A 326 29.84 4.04 -4.16
C LYS A 326 30.96 4.02 -5.21
N GLN A 327 31.06 2.95 -6.00
CA GLN A 327 32.10 2.81 -7.03
C GLN A 327 31.87 3.77 -8.19
N GLY A 328 30.63 3.94 -8.63
CA GLY A 328 30.28 4.84 -9.73
C GLY A 328 30.52 6.31 -9.42
N THR A 329 30.39 6.72 -8.15
CA THR A 329 30.48 8.14 -7.76
C THR A 329 31.79 8.56 -7.11
N LEU A 330 32.71 7.63 -6.85
CA LEU A 330 33.97 7.92 -6.11
C LEU A 330 34.79 9.08 -6.70
N HIS A 331 34.86 9.15 -8.03
CA HIS A 331 35.61 10.21 -8.73
C HIS A 331 34.84 11.54 -8.83
N MET A 332 33.54 11.54 -8.53
CA MET A 332 32.65 12.70 -8.60
C MET A 332 32.64 13.49 -7.30
N VAL A 333 32.96 12.82 -6.18
CA VAL A 333 32.87 13.37 -4.83
C VAL A 333 34.16 14.10 -4.48
N LYS A 334 34.05 15.39 -4.18
CA LYS A 334 35.16 16.25 -3.74
C LYS A 334 35.42 16.09 -2.25
N SER A 335 34.36 15.97 -1.44
CA SER A 335 34.45 15.72 0.00
C SER A 335 33.21 14.97 0.51
N LEU A 336 33.43 14.14 1.53
CA LEU A 336 32.39 13.40 2.24
C LEU A 336 32.66 13.48 3.74
N VAL A 337 31.67 13.94 4.52
CA VAL A 337 31.70 13.95 5.98
C VAL A 337 30.50 13.19 6.50
N LEU A 338 30.73 12.14 7.25
CA LEU A 338 29.70 11.35 7.94
C LEU A 338 29.66 11.75 9.42
N SER A 339 28.48 12.05 9.93
CA SER A 339 28.30 12.50 11.31
C SER A 339 27.09 11.82 11.94
N ASP A 340 27.33 10.93 12.90
CA ASP A 340 26.26 10.28 13.64
C ASP A 340 25.58 11.27 14.58
N GLN A 341 24.26 11.17 14.67
CA GLN A 341 23.39 12.10 15.37
C GLN A 341 22.57 11.41 16.44
N THR A 342 22.23 12.15 17.49
CA THR A 342 21.24 11.70 18.49
C THR A 342 19.93 12.41 18.21
N PRO A 343 18.82 11.70 17.95
CA PRO A 343 17.52 12.33 17.71
C PRO A 343 17.04 13.05 18.98
N LEU A 344 16.79 14.35 18.88
CA LEU A 344 16.29 15.17 19.98
C LEU A 344 14.80 14.98 20.23
N ASN A 345 14.07 14.53 19.21
CA ASN A 345 12.63 14.34 19.27
C ASN A 345 12.24 13.00 18.61
N PRO A 346 12.46 11.86 19.29
CA PRO A 346 12.22 10.52 18.74
C PRO A 346 10.74 10.23 18.47
N ALA A 347 9.81 11.01 19.01
CA ALA A 347 8.38 10.88 18.73
C ALA A 347 7.99 11.44 17.35
N ASN A 348 8.78 12.38 16.81
CA ASN A 348 8.55 12.97 15.49
C ASN A 348 9.23 12.11 14.41
N ARG A 349 8.53 11.06 13.96
CA ARG A 349 9.01 10.21 12.87
C ARG A 349 8.90 10.96 11.55
N ILE A 350 10.01 11.03 10.81
CA ILE A 350 9.96 11.42 9.41
C ILE A 350 9.31 10.27 8.66
N LYS A 351 8.10 10.50 8.12
CA LYS A 351 7.46 9.54 7.20
C LYS A 351 8.23 9.59 5.89
N ASN A 352 8.48 8.42 5.30
CA ASN A 352 9.08 8.34 3.97
C ASN A 352 8.15 9.02 2.98
N PHE A 353 8.57 10.14 2.40
CA PHE A 353 7.90 10.76 1.26
C PHE A 353 8.50 10.14 -0.01
N ILE A 354 8.07 8.94 -0.35
CA ILE A 354 8.19 8.43 -1.71
C ILE A 354 6.90 8.89 -2.40
N GLN A 355 7.02 9.90 -3.23
CA GLN A 355 5.94 10.33 -4.13
C GLN A 355 5.96 9.51 -5.41
#